data_9d72fd22a66c7afca6742a36b1f6f8ba
#
_entry.id   9d72fd22a66c7afca6742a36b1f6f8ba
#
_cell.length_a   1.000
_cell.length_b   1.000
_cell.length_c   1.000
_cell.angle_alpha   90.00
_cell.angle_beta   90.00
_cell.angle_gamma   90.00
#
_symmetry.space_group_name_H-M   'P 1'
#
loop_
_entity.id
_entity.type
_entity.pdbx_description
1 polymer ?
#
loop_
_entity_poly.entity_id
_entity_poly.type
_entity_poly.pdbx_seq_one_letter_code
_entity_poly.pdbx_strand_id
1 'polypeptide(L)'
;MSDLRIMILCGRSPRHLYVANRLCRAARAVAVVQETGSELHEEKLRKWARNPRLLWLKGWRWIRDRRRYGGGREAAFFFPDGRPRLQRPDLLHEVPHINHPRVLDLANQLDPDLITVFGTSLIRGELLGKGRRGMVNLHGGLSPHYRGADGTFWALYNEEPHRVGCTIHYIDRGIDTGRLIAHVCPEVRDGDDELTLFWRGVRDSAEVYAELTDRLERGERLGAAQRERGRLYQVKDRLWRHERELDRKMKRGLLRGVRLPRRVTWFPADGDPVTVTGP
;
A
#
# COMPACT_ATOMS: atom_id res chain seq x y z
N MET A 1 7.00 21.83 5.17
CA MET A 1 6.03 20.94 5.90
C MET A 1 4.67 21.54 5.68
N SER A 2 3.74 20.75 5.16
CA SER A 2 2.38 21.20 4.89
C SER A 2 1.60 21.42 6.19
N ASP A 3 0.75 22.44 6.22
CA ASP A 3 -0.15 22.73 7.36
C ASP A 3 -1.42 21.86 7.35
N LEU A 4 -1.63 21.04 6.29
CA LEU A 4 -2.72 20.08 6.23
C LEU A 4 -2.72 19.16 7.45
N ARG A 5 -3.86 19.13 8.15
CA ARG A 5 -4.07 18.22 9.27
C ARG A 5 -4.36 16.83 8.74
N ILE A 6 -3.42 15.92 8.89
CA ILE A 6 -3.55 14.56 8.39
C ILE A 6 -3.74 13.54 9.51
N MET A 7 -4.67 12.61 9.33
CA MET A 7 -4.81 11.39 10.13
C MET A 7 -4.27 10.22 9.33
N ILE A 8 -3.35 9.46 9.90
CA ILE A 8 -2.66 8.36 9.22
C ILE A 8 -3.21 7.03 9.72
N LEU A 9 -3.74 6.20 8.83
CA LEU A 9 -4.20 4.85 9.12
C LEU A 9 -3.21 3.85 8.53
N CYS A 10 -2.60 3.01 9.34
CA CYS A 10 -1.57 2.09 8.86
C CYS A 10 -1.56 0.74 9.56
N GLY A 11 -0.88 -0.24 8.95
CA GLY A 11 -0.56 -1.52 9.57
C GLY A 11 0.75 -1.45 10.38
N ARG A 12 1.27 -2.64 10.78
CA ARG A 12 2.42 -2.78 11.70
C ARG A 12 3.75 -3.12 11.02
N SER A 13 3.75 -3.45 9.72
CA SER A 13 4.99 -3.85 9.04
C SER A 13 5.97 -2.69 8.91
N PRO A 14 7.28 -2.97 8.78
CA PRO A 14 8.31 -1.94 8.62
C PRO A 14 8.00 -0.91 7.54
N ARG A 15 7.51 -1.35 6.36
CA ARG A 15 7.10 -0.47 5.26
C ARG A 15 5.97 0.49 5.65
N HIS A 16 5.02 0.04 6.51
CA HIS A 16 3.90 0.90 6.94
C HIS A 16 4.39 2.00 7.86
N LEU A 17 5.29 1.66 8.81
CA LEU A 17 5.90 2.63 9.72
C LEU A 17 6.78 3.62 8.95
N TYR A 18 7.50 3.17 7.91
CA TYR A 18 8.31 4.05 7.06
C TYR A 18 7.44 5.11 6.37
N VAL A 19 6.34 4.70 5.74
CA VAL A 19 5.38 5.62 5.09
C VAL A 19 4.76 6.57 6.12
N ALA A 20 4.30 6.06 7.27
CA ALA A 20 3.76 6.89 8.33
C ALA A 20 4.76 7.94 8.82
N ASN A 21 6.02 7.55 9.05
CA ASN A 21 7.08 8.48 9.45
C ASN A 21 7.35 9.54 8.37
N ARG A 22 7.30 9.17 7.09
CA ARG A 22 7.51 10.10 5.99
C ARG A 22 6.38 11.14 5.92
N LEU A 23 5.13 10.69 6.10
CA LEU A 23 3.95 11.56 6.17
C LEU A 23 3.97 12.49 7.39
N CYS A 24 4.35 11.99 8.57
CA CYS A 24 4.51 12.82 9.78
C CYS A 24 5.52 13.95 9.63
N ARG A 25 6.53 13.78 8.76
CA ARG A 25 7.51 14.83 8.44
C ARG A 25 7.03 15.80 7.36
N ALA A 26 6.09 15.38 6.52
CA ALA A 26 5.61 16.17 5.40
C ALA A 26 4.45 17.10 5.77
N ALA A 27 3.57 16.68 6.66
CA ALA A 27 2.37 17.42 7.01
C ALA A 27 2.10 17.39 8.52
N ARG A 28 1.13 18.19 8.98
CA ARG A 28 0.71 18.23 10.38
C ARG A 28 -0.09 16.98 10.73
N ALA A 29 0.61 15.91 11.11
CA ALA A 29 -0.04 14.70 11.60
C ALA A 29 -0.76 14.99 12.92
N VAL A 30 -2.05 14.60 13.01
CA VAL A 30 -2.88 14.78 14.20
C VAL A 30 -3.15 13.45 14.92
N ALA A 31 -3.04 12.32 14.23
CA ALA A 31 -3.07 10.99 14.80
C ALA A 31 -2.43 9.96 13.84
N VAL A 32 -1.85 8.91 14.41
CA VAL A 32 -1.43 7.70 13.71
C VAL A 32 -2.21 6.52 14.29
N VAL A 33 -3.14 5.97 13.53
CA VAL A 33 -3.93 4.81 13.94
C VAL A 33 -3.32 3.56 13.35
N GLN A 34 -2.90 2.65 14.22
CA GLN A 34 -2.25 1.41 13.83
C GLN A 34 -3.16 0.21 14.05
N GLU A 35 -3.48 -0.51 12.97
CA GLU A 35 -4.26 -1.73 13.02
C GLU A 35 -3.38 -2.89 13.51
N THR A 36 -3.77 -3.51 14.65
CA THR A 36 -3.03 -4.63 15.26
C THR A 36 -3.48 -6.00 14.78
N GLY A 37 -4.73 -6.13 14.34
CA GLY A 37 -5.33 -7.38 13.89
C GLY A 37 -5.66 -8.38 15.02
N SER A 38 -5.69 -7.92 16.29
CA SER A 38 -5.80 -8.80 17.46
C SER A 38 -7.19 -9.42 17.70
N GLU A 39 -8.29 -8.72 17.38
CA GLU A 39 -9.65 -9.22 17.67
C GLU A 39 -10.20 -10.26 16.68
N LEU A 40 -9.56 -10.46 15.55
CA LEU A 40 -10.08 -11.35 14.51
C LEU A 40 -9.72 -12.83 14.73
N HIS A 41 -9.15 -13.21 15.88
CA HIS A 41 -8.53 -14.52 16.04
C HIS A 41 -9.54 -15.65 16.31
N GLU A 42 -10.50 -15.50 17.21
CA GLU A 42 -11.34 -16.63 17.63
C GLU A 42 -12.39 -17.08 16.60
N GLU A 43 -13.17 -16.16 16.04
CA GLU A 43 -14.15 -16.52 15.00
C GLU A 43 -13.50 -17.06 13.74
N LYS A 44 -12.37 -16.45 13.32
CA LYS A 44 -11.60 -16.94 12.19
C LYS A 44 -11.00 -18.31 12.46
N LEU A 45 -10.46 -18.56 13.64
CA LEU A 45 -9.94 -19.87 14.03
C LEU A 45 -11.03 -20.94 14.01
N ARG A 46 -12.22 -20.67 14.55
CA ARG A 46 -13.38 -21.58 14.50
C ARG A 46 -13.80 -21.88 13.06
N LYS A 47 -13.82 -20.86 12.19
CA LYS A 47 -14.14 -21.03 10.76
C LYS A 47 -13.08 -21.85 10.01
N TRP A 48 -11.81 -21.69 10.37
CA TRP A 48 -10.70 -22.44 9.76
C TRP A 48 -10.67 -23.89 10.25
N ALA A 49 -10.92 -24.12 11.54
CA ALA A 49 -10.97 -25.45 12.12
C ALA A 49 -12.05 -26.34 11.45
N ARG A 50 -13.11 -25.73 10.95
CA ARG A 50 -14.18 -26.44 10.20
C ARG A 50 -13.86 -26.70 8.73
N ASN A 51 -12.73 -26.18 8.20
CA ASN A 51 -12.38 -26.31 6.78
C ASN A 51 -10.89 -26.67 6.61
N PRO A 52 -10.56 -27.98 6.46
CA PRO A 52 -9.18 -28.45 6.36
C PRO A 52 -8.40 -27.82 5.17
N ARG A 53 -9.07 -27.58 4.05
CA ARG A 53 -8.44 -26.93 2.87
C ARG A 53 -8.04 -25.51 3.17
N LEU A 54 -8.85 -24.80 3.94
CA LEU A 54 -8.57 -23.42 4.35
C LEU A 54 -7.43 -23.36 5.37
N LEU A 55 -7.37 -24.30 6.30
CA LEU A 55 -6.26 -24.47 7.26
C LEU A 55 -4.93 -24.71 6.51
N TRP A 56 -4.91 -25.65 5.57
CA TRP A 56 -3.73 -25.93 4.77
C TRP A 56 -3.25 -24.69 3.99
N LEU A 57 -4.17 -23.99 3.32
CA LEU A 57 -3.86 -22.77 2.58
C LEU A 57 -3.28 -21.67 3.50
N LYS A 58 -3.81 -21.54 4.71
CA LYS A 58 -3.34 -20.56 5.70
C LYS A 58 -1.97 -20.93 6.28
N GLY A 59 -1.76 -22.21 6.59
CA GLY A 59 -0.48 -22.74 7.06
C GLY A 59 0.63 -22.53 6.01
N TRP A 60 0.34 -22.89 4.75
CA TRP A 60 1.27 -22.67 3.66
C TRP A 60 1.62 -21.19 3.47
N ARG A 61 0.61 -20.29 3.53
CA ARG A 61 0.84 -18.85 3.45
C ARG A 61 1.69 -18.34 4.59
N TRP A 62 1.43 -18.78 5.80
CA TRP A 62 2.23 -18.41 6.95
C TRP A 62 3.70 -18.79 6.77
N ILE A 63 3.98 -20.02 6.27
CA ILE A 63 5.33 -20.48 5.94
C ILE A 63 5.94 -19.60 4.84
N ARG A 64 5.18 -19.34 3.77
CA ARG A 64 5.60 -18.48 2.67
C ARG A 64 5.99 -17.09 3.16
N ASP A 65 5.10 -16.45 3.89
CA ASP A 65 5.29 -15.08 4.37
C ASP A 65 6.45 -14.99 5.35
N ARG A 66 6.59 -15.99 6.24
CA ARG A 66 7.73 -16.08 7.14
C ARG A 66 9.06 -16.24 6.40
N ARG A 67 9.10 -17.02 5.30
CA ARG A 67 10.29 -17.17 4.46
C ARG A 67 10.62 -15.90 3.67
N ARG A 68 9.61 -15.18 3.21
CA ARG A 68 9.78 -13.98 2.37
C ARG A 68 10.09 -12.74 3.16
N TYR A 69 9.37 -12.51 4.24
CA TYR A 69 9.48 -11.29 5.07
C TYR A 69 10.25 -11.52 6.36
N GLY A 70 10.62 -12.76 6.65
CA GLY A 70 11.43 -13.10 7.81
C GLY A 70 12.88 -12.65 7.69
N GLY A 71 13.65 -12.80 8.80
CA GLY A 71 15.07 -12.50 8.80
C GLY A 71 15.43 -11.01 8.84
N GLY A 72 14.47 -10.13 9.10
CA GLY A 72 14.75 -8.69 9.24
C GLY A 72 15.05 -7.94 7.92
N ARG A 73 14.98 -8.59 6.76
CA ARG A 73 15.28 -7.99 5.44
C ARG A 73 14.45 -6.75 5.16
N GLU A 74 13.14 -6.80 5.43
CA GLU A 74 12.26 -5.64 5.24
C GLU A 74 12.63 -4.50 6.19
N ALA A 75 12.91 -4.83 7.45
CA ALA A 75 13.33 -3.85 8.45
C ALA A 75 14.64 -3.15 8.02
N ALA A 76 15.64 -3.91 7.60
CA ALA A 76 16.91 -3.38 7.12
C ALA A 76 16.78 -2.53 5.85
N PHE A 77 15.82 -2.87 4.97
CA PHE A 77 15.57 -2.09 3.76
C PHE A 77 15.02 -0.68 4.05
N PHE A 78 14.08 -0.56 4.99
CA PHE A 78 13.41 0.69 5.30
C PHE A 78 14.06 1.49 6.44
N PHE A 79 14.77 0.81 7.33
CA PHE A 79 15.42 1.41 8.50
C PHE A 79 16.90 1.02 8.53
N PRO A 80 17.84 1.99 8.39
CA PRO A 80 19.28 1.68 8.33
C PRO A 80 19.80 0.92 9.56
N ASP A 81 19.20 1.16 10.74
CA ASP A 81 19.55 0.47 12.00
C ASP A 81 18.77 -0.87 12.18
N GLY A 82 17.97 -1.27 11.19
CA GLY A 82 17.15 -2.48 11.24
C GLY A 82 16.05 -2.47 12.31
N ARG A 83 15.77 -1.33 12.94
CA ARG A 83 14.82 -1.18 14.06
C ARG A 83 13.59 -0.35 13.64
N PRO A 84 12.53 -0.97 13.14
CA PRO A 84 11.31 -0.26 12.76
C PRO A 84 10.65 0.38 13.97
N ARG A 85 10.47 1.70 13.91
CA ARG A 85 9.79 2.47 14.97
C ARG A 85 9.05 3.66 14.39
N LEU A 86 7.96 4.03 15.04
CA LEU A 86 7.27 5.27 14.75
C LEU A 86 8.04 6.43 15.38
N GLN A 87 8.29 7.50 14.60
CA GLN A 87 9.01 8.70 15.08
C GLN A 87 8.13 9.61 15.94
N ARG A 88 6.80 9.49 15.81
CA ARG A 88 5.81 10.23 16.62
C ARG A 88 4.94 9.27 17.43
N PRO A 89 5.54 8.59 18.45
CA PRO A 89 4.79 7.66 19.29
C PRO A 89 3.72 8.37 20.13
N ASP A 90 3.85 9.67 20.35
CA ASP A 90 2.88 10.54 21.01
C ASP A 90 1.53 10.61 20.25
N LEU A 91 1.53 10.35 18.93
CA LEU A 91 0.33 10.34 18.08
C LEU A 91 -0.26 8.94 17.87
N LEU A 92 0.33 7.90 18.48
CA LEU A 92 -0.04 6.51 18.21
C LEU A 92 -1.32 6.12 18.93
N HIS A 93 -2.27 5.58 18.16
CA HIS A 93 -3.50 4.93 18.63
C HIS A 93 -3.56 3.51 18.07
N GLU A 94 -3.37 2.52 18.91
CA GLU A 94 -3.52 1.12 18.49
C GLU A 94 -5.00 0.70 18.54
N VAL A 95 -5.44 0.00 17.48
CA VAL A 95 -6.80 -0.54 17.37
C VAL A 95 -6.74 -1.98 16.86
N PRO A 96 -7.68 -2.85 17.29
CA PRO A 96 -7.69 -4.24 16.84
C PRO A 96 -8.01 -4.39 15.35
N HIS A 97 -8.87 -3.53 14.80
CA HIS A 97 -9.15 -3.45 13.37
C HIS A 97 -9.53 -2.00 12.98
N ILE A 98 -9.33 -1.67 11.70
CA ILE A 98 -9.46 -0.29 11.24
C ILE A 98 -10.90 0.26 11.30
N ASN A 99 -11.91 -0.60 11.28
CA ASN A 99 -13.31 -0.21 11.42
C ASN A 99 -13.81 -0.25 12.88
N HIS A 100 -12.90 -0.26 13.86
CA HIS A 100 -13.28 -0.17 15.27
C HIS A 100 -13.92 1.22 15.55
N PRO A 101 -15.01 1.32 16.36
CA PRO A 101 -15.70 2.58 16.63
C PRO A 101 -14.78 3.73 17.06
N ARG A 102 -13.77 3.45 17.89
CA ARG A 102 -12.76 4.44 18.30
C ARG A 102 -12.06 5.16 17.14
N VAL A 103 -11.95 4.54 15.98
CA VAL A 103 -11.32 5.18 14.80
C VAL A 103 -12.25 6.26 14.24
N LEU A 104 -13.54 5.96 14.18
CA LEU A 104 -14.56 6.91 13.76
C LEU A 104 -14.69 8.07 14.74
N ASP A 105 -14.71 7.77 16.06
CA ASP A 105 -14.77 8.77 17.13
C ASP A 105 -13.57 9.71 17.05
N LEU A 106 -12.37 9.15 16.86
CA LEU A 106 -11.13 9.93 16.71
C LEU A 106 -11.17 10.81 15.45
N ALA A 107 -11.65 10.28 14.33
CA ALA A 107 -11.81 11.04 13.08
C ALA A 107 -12.83 12.19 13.25
N ASN A 108 -13.92 11.97 13.97
CA ASN A 108 -14.91 13.01 14.28
C ASN A 108 -14.33 14.10 15.22
N GLN A 109 -13.60 13.68 16.26
CA GLN A 109 -13.00 14.61 17.23
C GLN A 109 -11.90 15.47 16.62
N LEU A 110 -11.04 14.85 15.81
CA LEU A 110 -9.89 15.52 15.21
C LEU A 110 -10.24 16.31 13.95
N ASP A 111 -11.32 15.95 13.25
CA ASP A 111 -11.74 16.55 11.98
C ASP A 111 -10.57 16.85 11.02
N PRO A 112 -9.84 15.81 10.55
CA PRO A 112 -8.66 15.98 9.72
C PRO A 112 -9.04 16.51 8.32
N ASP A 113 -8.10 17.24 7.71
CA ASP A 113 -8.24 17.66 6.31
C ASP A 113 -8.15 16.46 5.37
N LEU A 114 -7.21 15.54 5.63
CA LEU A 114 -6.98 14.39 4.80
C LEU A 114 -6.75 13.16 5.69
N ILE A 115 -7.32 12.03 5.30
CA ILE A 115 -7.00 10.73 5.89
C ILE A 115 -6.11 9.96 4.91
N THR A 116 -4.91 9.59 5.35
CA THR A 116 -3.96 8.81 4.55
C THR A 116 -3.93 7.37 5.02
N VAL A 117 -3.93 6.42 4.09
CA VAL A 117 -4.07 4.99 4.38
C VAL A 117 -2.97 4.19 3.72
N PHE A 118 -2.36 3.25 4.47
CA PHE A 118 -1.48 2.25 3.89
C PHE A 118 -1.43 0.95 4.71
N GLY A 119 -1.83 -0.15 4.11
CA GLY A 119 -1.67 -1.49 4.68
C GLY A 119 -2.62 -1.83 5.81
N THR A 120 -3.83 -1.29 5.79
CA THR A 120 -4.93 -1.65 6.68
C THR A 120 -5.87 -2.68 6.05
N SER A 121 -6.79 -3.20 6.84
CA SER A 121 -7.96 -3.91 6.33
C SER A 121 -8.87 -2.97 5.54
N LEU A 122 -9.84 -3.53 4.80
CA LEU A 122 -10.80 -2.75 4.01
C LEU A 122 -11.64 -1.84 4.91
N ILE A 123 -11.59 -0.53 4.63
CA ILE A 123 -12.36 0.50 5.35
C ILE A 123 -13.81 0.46 4.88
N ARG A 124 -14.73 0.61 5.82
CA ARG A 124 -16.18 0.51 5.58
C ARG A 124 -16.97 1.50 6.44
N GLY A 125 -18.27 1.63 6.11
CA GLY A 125 -19.21 2.42 6.90
C GLY A 125 -18.95 3.93 6.85
N GLU A 126 -19.28 4.62 7.92
CA GLU A 126 -19.21 6.08 8.01
C GLU A 126 -17.78 6.64 7.93
N LEU A 127 -16.79 5.82 8.29
CA LEU A 127 -15.37 6.22 8.21
C LEU A 127 -14.96 6.60 6.78
N LEU A 128 -15.57 5.98 5.75
CA LEU A 128 -15.32 6.32 4.34
C LEU A 128 -15.64 7.78 3.98
N GLY A 129 -16.55 8.41 4.72
CA GLY A 129 -16.95 9.80 4.51
C GLY A 129 -16.12 10.82 5.29
N LYS A 130 -15.07 10.41 5.99
CA LYS A 130 -14.26 11.28 6.84
C LYS A 130 -13.07 11.88 6.09
N GLY A 131 -12.53 12.98 6.65
CA GLY A 131 -11.53 13.82 6.00
C GLY A 131 -12.15 14.82 5.04
N ARG A 132 -11.93 16.11 5.29
CA ARG A 132 -12.54 17.21 4.50
C ARG A 132 -12.17 17.17 3.02
N ARG A 133 -10.96 16.68 2.71
CA ARG A 133 -10.44 16.44 1.36
C ARG A 133 -10.50 14.96 0.94
N GLY A 134 -11.18 14.13 1.76
CA GLY A 134 -11.36 12.72 1.53
C GLY A 134 -10.29 11.83 2.15
N MET A 135 -10.30 10.60 1.70
CA MET A 135 -9.40 9.54 2.16
C MET A 135 -8.59 9.00 0.98
N VAL A 136 -7.28 8.91 1.13
CA VAL A 136 -6.35 8.49 0.09
C VAL A 136 -5.60 7.25 0.53
N ASN A 137 -5.46 6.27 -0.36
CA ASN A 137 -4.75 5.02 -0.12
C ASN A 137 -3.50 4.92 -0.98
N LEU A 138 -2.43 4.39 -0.39
CA LEU A 138 -1.28 3.87 -1.12
C LEU A 138 -1.50 2.37 -1.36
N HIS A 139 -1.72 2.00 -2.61
CA HIS A 139 -1.93 0.62 -3.05
C HIS A 139 -0.67 0.05 -3.70
N GLY A 140 -0.29 -1.19 -3.36
CA GLY A 140 0.91 -1.87 -3.85
C GLY A 140 0.77 -2.53 -5.23
N GLY A 141 0.04 -1.92 -6.13
CA GLY A 141 -0.15 -2.35 -7.50
C GLY A 141 -0.56 -1.18 -8.40
N LEU A 142 -0.44 -1.30 -9.71
CA LEU A 142 -0.92 -0.28 -10.64
C LEU A 142 -2.40 -0.51 -10.95
N SER A 143 -3.29 0.28 -10.33
CA SER A 143 -4.71 0.33 -10.69
C SER A 143 -4.90 1.09 -12.01
N PRO A 144 -5.81 0.67 -12.90
CA PRO A 144 -6.76 -0.43 -12.74
C PRO A 144 -6.20 -1.82 -13.02
N HIS A 145 -5.00 -1.98 -13.58
CA HIS A 145 -4.49 -3.25 -14.09
C HIS A 145 -4.31 -4.31 -12.99
N TYR A 146 -3.75 -3.93 -11.84
CA TYR A 146 -3.40 -4.81 -10.72
C TYR A 146 -4.02 -4.32 -9.42
N ARG A 147 -5.35 -4.52 -9.27
CA ARG A 147 -6.09 -4.20 -8.05
C ARG A 147 -6.07 -5.34 -7.04
N GLY A 148 -6.23 -5.05 -5.76
CA GLY A 148 -6.32 -6.02 -4.68
C GLY A 148 -4.97 -6.44 -4.13
N ALA A 149 -4.64 -7.73 -4.13
CA ALA A 149 -3.46 -8.24 -3.45
C ALA A 149 -2.32 -8.58 -4.40
N ASP A 150 -1.08 -8.43 -3.92
CA ASP A 150 0.14 -8.93 -4.57
C ASP A 150 0.40 -8.33 -5.98
N GLY A 151 0.13 -7.02 -6.19
CA GLY A 151 0.22 -6.38 -7.51
C GLY A 151 1.57 -6.57 -8.21
N THR A 152 2.69 -6.38 -7.50
CA THR A 152 4.04 -6.60 -8.04
C THR A 152 4.26 -8.06 -8.46
N PHE A 153 3.78 -9.02 -7.65
CA PHE A 153 3.85 -10.44 -8.00
C PHE A 153 3.14 -10.74 -9.30
N TRP A 154 1.89 -10.25 -9.43
CA TRP A 154 1.09 -10.54 -10.61
C TRP A 154 1.60 -9.83 -11.87
N ALA A 155 2.17 -8.64 -11.74
CA ALA A 155 2.82 -7.95 -12.85
C ALA A 155 4.02 -8.76 -13.38
N LEU A 156 4.89 -9.26 -12.50
CA LEU A 156 6.00 -10.12 -12.89
C LEU A 156 5.54 -11.50 -13.39
N TYR A 157 4.52 -12.08 -12.75
CA TYR A 157 3.94 -13.36 -13.19
C TYR A 157 3.39 -13.28 -14.61
N ASN A 158 2.76 -12.17 -14.98
CA ASN A 158 2.24 -11.89 -16.31
C ASN A 158 3.29 -11.35 -17.30
N GLU A 159 4.58 -11.31 -16.88
CA GLU A 159 5.70 -10.83 -17.71
C GLU A 159 5.56 -9.35 -18.12
N GLU A 160 4.98 -8.54 -17.23
CA GLU A 160 4.78 -7.10 -17.42
C GLU A 160 5.61 -6.26 -16.43
N PRO A 161 6.96 -6.33 -16.44
CA PRO A 161 7.80 -5.58 -15.50
C PRO A 161 7.59 -4.06 -15.61
N HIS A 162 7.16 -3.55 -16.76
CA HIS A 162 6.79 -2.15 -16.96
C HIS A 162 5.54 -1.69 -16.19
N ARG A 163 4.76 -2.64 -15.66
CA ARG A 163 3.58 -2.41 -14.81
C ARG A 163 3.83 -2.70 -13.33
N VAL A 164 5.08 -2.89 -12.94
CA VAL A 164 5.44 -2.92 -11.52
C VAL A 164 5.37 -1.50 -10.96
N GLY A 165 4.61 -1.31 -9.88
CA GLY A 165 4.48 -0.01 -9.26
C GLY A 165 3.38 0.03 -8.20
N CYS A 166 3.19 1.21 -7.65
CA CYS A 166 2.17 1.53 -6.66
C CYS A 166 1.21 2.59 -7.20
N THR A 167 0.01 2.63 -6.66
CA THR A 167 -1.01 3.64 -6.97
C THR A 167 -1.37 4.42 -5.72
N ILE A 168 -1.36 5.75 -5.81
CA ILE A 168 -2.01 6.62 -4.83
C ILE A 168 -3.36 7.01 -5.43
N HIS A 169 -4.46 6.72 -4.70
CA HIS A 169 -5.81 6.96 -5.18
C HIS A 169 -6.76 7.31 -4.04
N TYR A 170 -7.83 8.01 -4.33
CA TYR A 170 -8.91 8.20 -3.38
C TYR A 170 -9.59 6.87 -3.05
N ILE A 171 -10.03 6.71 -1.81
CA ILE A 171 -10.82 5.54 -1.42
C ILE A 171 -12.28 5.79 -1.76
N ASP A 172 -12.92 4.77 -2.35
CA ASP A 172 -14.34 4.66 -2.55
C ASP A 172 -14.89 3.35 -1.95
N ARG A 173 -16.12 2.98 -2.29
CA ARG A 173 -16.75 1.73 -1.81
C ARG A 173 -16.19 0.47 -2.46
N GLY A 174 -15.44 0.60 -3.54
CA GLY A 174 -14.84 -0.52 -4.26
C GLY A 174 -13.45 -0.89 -3.72
N ILE A 175 -12.83 -1.90 -4.30
CA ILE A 175 -11.45 -2.27 -4.01
C ILE A 175 -10.55 -1.65 -5.07
N ASP A 176 -9.74 -0.66 -4.68
CA ASP A 176 -8.79 0.07 -5.52
C ASP A 176 -9.43 0.65 -6.80
N THR A 177 -10.69 1.14 -6.68
CA THR A 177 -11.49 1.68 -7.80
C THR A 177 -11.60 3.21 -7.78
N GLY A 178 -11.19 3.85 -6.72
CA GLY A 178 -11.29 5.29 -6.57
C GLY A 178 -10.44 6.08 -7.56
N ARG A 179 -10.64 7.38 -7.61
CA ARG A 179 -9.96 8.29 -8.55
C ARG A 179 -8.45 8.24 -8.36
N LEU A 180 -7.71 8.06 -9.45
CA LEU A 180 -6.26 7.98 -9.46
C LEU A 180 -5.64 9.36 -9.16
N ILE A 181 -4.67 9.40 -8.27
CA ILE A 181 -3.89 10.60 -7.94
C ILE A 181 -2.51 10.50 -8.55
N ALA A 182 -1.80 9.38 -8.31
CA ALA A 182 -0.50 9.13 -8.89
C ALA A 182 -0.23 7.63 -9.10
N HIS A 183 0.53 7.33 -10.14
CA HIS A 183 1.24 6.06 -10.29
C HIS A 183 2.72 6.28 -9.99
N VAL A 184 3.32 5.36 -9.24
CA VAL A 184 4.74 5.38 -8.92
C VAL A 184 5.34 4.05 -9.33
N CYS A 185 6.06 4.05 -10.44
CA CYS A 185 6.79 2.88 -10.92
C CYS A 185 8.25 3.02 -10.47
N PRO A 186 8.78 2.08 -9.68
CA PRO A 186 10.18 2.10 -9.30
C PRO A 186 11.08 1.83 -10.50
N GLU A 187 12.34 2.17 -10.37
CA GLU A 187 13.35 1.67 -11.29
C GLU A 187 13.38 0.14 -11.25
N VAL A 188 13.45 -0.49 -12.44
CA VAL A 188 13.65 -1.94 -12.59
C VAL A 188 15.05 -2.17 -13.14
N ARG A 189 15.82 -3.02 -12.46
CA ARG A 189 17.21 -3.37 -12.79
C ARG A 189 17.36 -4.86 -13.01
N ASP A 190 18.35 -5.20 -13.79
CA ASP A 190 18.81 -6.61 -13.86
C ASP A 190 19.20 -7.11 -12.47
N GLY A 191 18.77 -8.32 -12.11
CA GLY A 191 19.02 -8.91 -10.81
C GLY A 191 18.02 -8.52 -9.70
N ASP A 192 17.04 -7.66 -9.97
CA ASP A 192 15.95 -7.39 -9.02
C ASP A 192 15.13 -8.66 -8.74
N ASP A 193 14.62 -8.74 -7.52
CA ASP A 193 13.59 -9.72 -7.15
C ASP A 193 12.24 -9.02 -6.87
N GLU A 194 11.17 -9.81 -6.74
CA GLU A 194 9.83 -9.28 -6.48
C GLU A 194 9.77 -8.40 -5.23
N LEU A 195 10.45 -8.81 -4.14
CA LEU A 195 10.41 -8.08 -2.88
C LEU A 195 11.16 -6.76 -2.97
N THR A 196 12.33 -6.77 -3.58
CA THR A 196 13.14 -5.56 -3.79
C THR A 196 12.38 -4.54 -4.62
N LEU A 197 11.73 -4.99 -5.71
CA LEU A 197 10.90 -4.13 -6.55
C LEU A 197 9.70 -3.57 -5.77
N PHE A 198 8.99 -4.41 -5.03
CA PHE A 198 7.87 -3.98 -4.21
C PHE A 198 8.29 -2.95 -3.16
N TRP A 199 9.37 -3.22 -2.41
CA TRP A 199 9.85 -2.31 -1.37
C TRP A 199 10.38 -1.00 -1.94
N ARG A 200 11.07 -1.05 -3.09
CA ARG A 200 11.51 0.16 -3.81
C ARG A 200 10.31 0.98 -4.24
N GLY A 201 9.28 0.34 -4.81
CA GLY A 201 8.02 0.99 -5.17
C GLY A 201 7.34 1.67 -3.99
N VAL A 202 7.27 1.01 -2.82
CA VAL A 202 6.71 1.59 -1.59
C VAL A 202 7.57 2.77 -1.10
N ARG A 203 8.90 2.64 -1.11
CA ARG A 203 9.80 3.71 -0.68
C ARG A 203 9.67 4.94 -1.57
N ASP A 204 9.67 4.75 -2.89
CA ASP A 204 9.50 5.84 -3.85
C ASP A 204 8.10 6.47 -3.73
N SER A 205 7.07 5.65 -3.46
CA SER A 205 5.71 6.12 -3.25
C SER A 205 5.55 6.92 -1.95
N ALA A 206 6.33 6.65 -0.93
CA ALA A 206 6.29 7.43 0.30
C ALA A 206 6.70 8.90 0.07
N GLU A 207 7.66 9.14 -0.84
CA GLU A 207 8.07 10.50 -1.24
C GLU A 207 6.95 11.19 -2.01
N VAL A 208 6.34 10.50 -2.99
CA VAL A 208 5.23 11.03 -3.79
C VAL A 208 3.98 11.27 -2.92
N TYR A 209 3.75 10.40 -1.92
CA TYR A 209 2.63 10.56 -0.98
C TYR A 209 2.84 11.75 -0.06
N ALA A 210 4.08 12.02 0.32
CA ALA A 210 4.44 13.23 1.04
C ALA A 210 4.27 14.49 0.17
N GLU A 211 4.74 14.45 -1.09
CA GLU A 211 4.56 15.54 -2.05
C GLU A 211 3.07 15.87 -2.30
N LEU A 212 2.22 14.84 -2.28
CA LEU A 212 0.77 15.03 -2.42
C LEU A 212 0.21 16.02 -1.39
N THR A 213 0.70 15.99 -0.14
CA THR A 213 0.22 16.91 0.90
C THR A 213 0.48 18.37 0.54
N ASP A 214 1.66 18.67 0.02
CA ASP A 214 2.03 20.02 -0.42
C ASP A 214 1.24 20.45 -1.66
N ARG A 215 1.01 19.52 -2.61
CA ARG A 215 0.18 19.80 -3.80
C ARG A 215 -1.26 20.14 -3.45
N LEU A 216 -1.87 19.33 -2.57
CA LEU A 216 -3.23 19.58 -2.10
C LEU A 216 -3.33 20.90 -1.32
N GLU A 217 -2.33 21.25 -0.53
CA GLU A 217 -2.28 22.53 0.19
C GLU A 217 -2.24 23.72 -0.77
N ARG A 218 -1.48 23.63 -1.85
CA ARG A 218 -1.45 24.64 -2.92
C ARG A 218 -2.73 24.72 -3.74
N GLY A 219 -3.72 23.87 -3.43
CA GLY A 219 -5.02 23.86 -4.12
C GLY A 219 -5.02 23.07 -5.42
N GLU A 220 -4.00 22.25 -5.70
CA GLU A 220 -3.99 21.39 -6.87
C GLU A 220 -5.14 20.38 -6.81
N ARG A 221 -5.90 20.31 -7.90
CA ARG A 221 -7.02 19.36 -8.04
C ARG A 221 -6.52 18.09 -8.69
N LEU A 222 -6.32 17.06 -7.89
CA LEU A 222 -5.86 15.75 -8.33
C LEU A 222 -6.97 14.71 -8.22
N GLY A 223 -6.94 13.72 -9.09
CA GLY A 223 -7.87 12.60 -9.03
C GLY A 223 -8.65 12.39 -10.32
N ALA A 224 -8.11 11.66 -11.29
CA ALA A 224 -8.80 11.24 -12.51
C ALA A 224 -9.60 9.95 -12.31
N ALA A 225 -10.76 9.83 -12.95
CA ALA A 225 -11.55 8.60 -12.93
C ALA A 225 -10.82 7.45 -13.62
N GLN A 226 -10.92 6.24 -13.05
CA GLN A 226 -10.42 5.04 -13.73
C GLN A 226 -11.35 4.69 -14.89
N ARG A 227 -10.84 4.75 -16.12
CA ARG A 227 -11.64 4.51 -17.34
C ARG A 227 -11.91 3.04 -17.60
N GLU A 228 -11.05 2.16 -17.08
CA GLU A 228 -11.12 0.72 -17.28
C GLU A 228 -11.31 -0.01 -15.95
N ARG A 229 -11.95 -1.16 -16.02
CA ARG A 229 -12.13 -2.05 -14.86
C ARG A 229 -11.15 -3.21 -14.99
N GLY A 230 -9.91 -3.02 -14.56
CA GLY A 230 -8.89 -4.04 -14.59
C GLY A 230 -9.16 -5.22 -13.62
N ARG A 231 -8.26 -6.18 -13.62
CA ARG A 231 -8.42 -7.42 -12.85
C ARG A 231 -8.23 -7.19 -11.35
N LEU A 232 -9.16 -7.75 -10.56
CA LEU A 232 -9.05 -7.82 -9.11
C LEU A 232 -8.39 -9.14 -8.71
N TYR A 233 -7.21 -9.06 -8.12
CA TYR A 233 -6.50 -10.20 -7.55
C TYR A 233 -6.78 -10.30 -6.06
N GLN A 234 -7.24 -11.47 -5.63
CA GLN A 234 -7.47 -11.73 -4.22
C GLN A 234 -6.31 -12.52 -3.62
N VAL A 235 -6.10 -12.37 -2.32
CA VAL A 235 -5.06 -13.13 -1.62
C VAL A 235 -5.15 -14.64 -1.86
N LYS A 236 -6.35 -15.19 -2.06
CA LYS A 236 -6.57 -16.64 -2.34
C LYS A 236 -6.11 -17.08 -3.74
N ASP A 237 -5.94 -16.14 -4.68
CA ASP A 237 -5.59 -16.47 -6.08
C ASP A 237 -4.12 -16.85 -6.22
N ARG A 238 -3.25 -16.34 -5.32
CA ARG A 238 -1.83 -16.66 -5.31
C ARG A 238 -1.57 -17.97 -4.60
N LEU A 239 -1.37 -19.04 -5.38
CA LEU A 239 -1.11 -20.41 -4.92
C LEU A 239 0.38 -20.76 -5.10
N TRP A 240 0.82 -21.86 -4.45
CA TRP A 240 2.19 -22.35 -4.55
C TRP A 240 2.66 -22.62 -5.99
N ARG A 241 1.78 -23.04 -6.89
CA ARG A 241 2.07 -23.24 -8.30
C ARG A 241 2.48 -21.94 -9.00
N HIS A 242 1.84 -20.82 -8.65
CA HIS A 242 2.14 -19.50 -9.21
C HIS A 242 3.51 -19.00 -8.69
N GLU A 243 3.85 -19.26 -7.42
CA GLU A 243 5.18 -18.99 -6.85
C GLU A 243 6.26 -19.73 -7.62
N ARG A 244 6.10 -21.04 -7.79
CA ARG A 244 7.07 -21.86 -8.55
C ARG A 244 7.20 -21.44 -10.00
N GLU A 245 6.11 -20.99 -10.61
CA GLU A 245 6.15 -20.52 -11.99
C GLU A 245 6.89 -19.18 -12.09
N LEU A 246 6.61 -18.23 -11.19
CA LEU A 246 7.39 -16.99 -11.15
C LEU A 246 8.87 -17.27 -10.88
N ASP A 247 9.20 -18.16 -9.94
CA ASP A 247 10.60 -18.54 -9.67
C ASP A 247 11.29 -19.09 -10.93
N ARG A 248 10.59 -19.91 -11.73
CA ARG A 248 11.14 -20.42 -13.00
C ARG A 248 11.35 -19.30 -14.02
N LYS A 249 10.38 -18.38 -14.16
CA LYS A 249 10.50 -17.22 -15.06
C LYS A 249 11.67 -16.32 -14.67
N MET A 250 11.83 -16.03 -13.39
CA MET A 250 12.95 -15.25 -12.86
C MET A 250 14.30 -15.94 -13.15
N LYS A 251 14.42 -17.25 -12.90
CA LYS A 251 15.63 -18.04 -13.22
C LYS A 251 15.94 -18.11 -14.71
N ARG A 252 14.92 -18.08 -15.57
CA ARG A 252 15.09 -18.02 -17.03
C ARG A 252 15.48 -16.62 -17.52
N GLY A 253 15.50 -15.63 -16.63
CA GLY A 253 15.95 -14.27 -16.94
C GLY A 253 14.82 -13.32 -17.32
N LEU A 254 13.65 -13.42 -16.68
CA LEU A 254 12.51 -12.49 -16.89
C LEU A 254 12.93 -11.02 -16.84
N LEU A 255 13.87 -10.67 -15.97
CA LEU A 255 14.40 -9.30 -15.86
C LEU A 255 15.79 -9.12 -16.50
N ARG A 256 16.31 -10.12 -17.20
CA ARG A 256 17.64 -10.03 -17.81
C ARG A 256 17.67 -8.96 -18.90
N GLY A 257 18.54 -7.97 -18.75
CA GLY A 257 18.67 -6.84 -19.67
C GLY A 257 17.52 -5.83 -19.57
N VAL A 258 16.55 -6.03 -18.69
CA VAL A 258 15.47 -5.05 -18.45
C VAL A 258 16.01 -3.91 -17.62
N ARG A 259 15.91 -2.69 -18.13
CA ARG A 259 16.21 -1.43 -17.45
C ARG A 259 15.08 -0.46 -17.69
N LEU A 260 14.29 -0.22 -16.66
CA LEU A 260 13.20 0.76 -16.73
C LEU A 260 13.50 1.87 -15.70
N PRO A 261 13.50 3.14 -16.11
CA PRO A 261 13.74 4.25 -15.18
C PRO A 261 12.57 4.38 -14.20
N ARG A 262 12.85 5.00 -13.05
CA ARG A 262 11.80 5.44 -12.13
C ARG A 262 10.85 6.39 -12.85
N ARG A 263 9.53 6.22 -12.65
CA ARG A 263 8.51 7.03 -13.28
C ARG A 263 7.39 7.36 -12.31
N VAL A 264 7.02 8.62 -12.26
CA VAL A 264 5.86 9.11 -11.51
C VAL A 264 4.89 9.73 -12.50
N THR A 265 3.64 9.27 -12.51
CA THR A 265 2.55 9.84 -13.32
C THR A 265 1.51 10.42 -12.40
N TRP A 266 1.30 11.73 -12.46
CA TRP A 266 0.26 12.44 -11.74
C TRP A 266 -1.01 12.51 -12.58
N PHE A 267 -2.16 12.42 -11.93
CA PHE A 267 -3.47 12.45 -12.56
C PHE A 267 -4.27 13.69 -12.09
N PRO A 268 -4.18 14.83 -12.80
CA PRO A 268 -5.01 15.99 -12.54
C PRO A 268 -6.50 15.61 -12.61
N ALA A 269 -7.34 16.33 -11.86
CA ALA A 269 -8.80 16.13 -11.93
C ALA A 269 -9.35 16.54 -13.31
N ASP A 270 -8.73 17.57 -13.87
CA ASP A 270 -9.04 18.13 -15.18
C ASP A 270 -7.74 18.14 -16.00
N GLY A 271 -7.74 17.49 -17.16
CA GLY A 271 -6.58 17.42 -18.04
C GLY A 271 -5.93 16.04 -18.16
N ASP A 272 -4.83 15.99 -18.91
CA ASP A 272 -4.12 14.75 -19.19
C ASP A 272 -3.13 14.39 -18.06
N PRO A 273 -2.82 13.11 -17.91
CA PRO A 273 -1.81 12.66 -16.97
C PRO A 273 -0.42 13.26 -17.28
N VAL A 274 0.28 13.68 -16.23
CA VAL A 274 1.63 14.25 -16.35
C VAL A 274 2.64 13.25 -15.81
N THR A 275 3.55 12.78 -16.68
CA THR A 275 4.59 11.82 -16.32
C THR A 275 5.93 12.50 -16.18
N VAL A 276 6.60 12.22 -15.06
CA VAL A 276 7.98 12.64 -14.78
C VAL A 276 8.83 11.39 -14.64
N THR A 277 9.88 11.30 -15.44
CA THR A 277 10.92 10.28 -15.30
C THR A 277 12.10 10.89 -14.56
N GLY A 278 12.49 10.26 -13.46
CA GLY A 278 13.65 10.68 -12.70
C GLY A 278 14.80 9.68 -12.84
N PRO A 279 16.02 10.11 -12.43
CA PRO A 279 17.12 9.18 -12.30
C PRO A 279 16.85 8.11 -11.24
#